data_0b421281bfa97d9d1e7d5b35964aead0
#
_entry.id   0b421281bfa97d9d1e7d5b35964aead0
#
_cell.length_a   1.000
_cell.length_b   1.000
_cell.length_c   1.000
_cell.angle_alpha   90.00
_cell.angle_beta   90.00
_cell.angle_gamma   90.00
#
_symmetry.space_group_name_H-M   'P 1'
#
loop_
_entity.id
_entity.type
_entity.pdbx_description
1 polymer ?
#
loop_
_entity_poly.entity_id
_entity_poly.type
_entity_poly.pdbx_seq_one_letter_code
_entity_poly.pdbx_strand_id
1 'polypeptide(L)'
;MNFSKIVSATTFIDNYTGGNAGRILPLDDPDLFRYPIATIIEPGYWQPSDEEVAALRAWLLKGGFLIADDFRGNWEISNLQRQLLRALPDHFIQYVPDDHEIFNSFFYIEDPLALVPPYGYEPAQYLGLFEDNDVENGRIMVMINWNQDLQEYWEFSDMGYYPIDLSNEAYQFGVNYLIYAMTH
;
A
#
# COMPACT_ATOMS: atom_id res chain seq x y z
N MET A 1 -10.73 -5.25 -12.89
CA MET A 1 -10.04 -5.44 -11.61
C MET A 1 -11.08 -5.56 -10.50
N ASN A 2 -10.99 -6.60 -9.70
CA ASN A 2 -12.03 -6.92 -8.71
C ASN A 2 -12.05 -5.93 -7.54
N PHE A 3 -10.88 -5.42 -7.13
CA PHE A 3 -10.76 -4.49 -6.01
C PHE A 3 -11.66 -3.25 -6.17
N SER A 4 -11.63 -2.56 -7.31
CA SER A 4 -12.47 -1.37 -7.52
C SER A 4 -13.97 -1.66 -7.44
N LYS A 5 -14.40 -2.86 -7.86
CA LYS A 5 -15.81 -3.29 -7.72
C LYS A 5 -16.19 -3.49 -6.26
N ILE A 6 -15.31 -4.12 -5.47
CA ILE A 6 -15.54 -4.34 -4.04
C ILE A 6 -15.56 -3.01 -3.30
N VAL A 7 -14.61 -2.11 -3.57
CA VAL A 7 -14.59 -0.76 -2.96
C VAL A 7 -15.88 -0.01 -3.25
N SER A 8 -16.30 0.06 -4.52
CA SER A 8 -17.54 0.75 -4.90
C SER A 8 -18.77 0.15 -4.23
N ALA A 9 -18.87 -1.19 -4.18
CA ALA A 9 -19.99 -1.87 -3.54
C ALA A 9 -20.04 -1.71 -2.01
N THR A 10 -18.88 -1.57 -1.36
CA THR A 10 -18.76 -1.55 0.11
C THR A 10 -18.80 -0.15 0.69
N THR A 11 -18.12 0.81 0.04
CA THR A 11 -17.91 2.16 0.56
C THR A 11 -18.67 3.24 -0.21
N PHE A 12 -19.26 2.90 -1.37
CA PHE A 12 -19.84 3.83 -2.35
C PHE A 12 -18.83 4.81 -2.96
N ILE A 13 -17.54 4.57 -2.79
CA ILE A 13 -16.47 5.31 -3.46
C ILE A 13 -16.29 4.72 -4.85
N ASP A 14 -16.41 5.55 -5.88
CA ASP A 14 -16.30 5.10 -7.26
C ASP A 14 -14.96 5.53 -7.89
N ASN A 15 -14.50 4.77 -8.87
CA ASN A 15 -13.31 5.10 -9.61
C ASN A 15 -13.60 6.28 -10.57
N TYR A 16 -12.84 7.36 -10.41
CA TYR A 16 -12.97 8.58 -11.21
C TYR A 16 -12.91 8.33 -12.72
N THR A 17 -12.18 7.33 -13.18
CA THR A 17 -12.00 7.06 -14.61
C THR A 17 -13.16 6.30 -15.25
N GLY A 18 -14.14 5.85 -14.46
CA GLY A 18 -15.24 5.00 -14.95
C GLY A 18 -14.77 3.68 -15.56
N GLY A 19 -13.51 3.34 -15.40
CA GLY A 19 -12.86 2.17 -15.94
C GLY A 19 -12.59 1.09 -14.88
N ASN A 20 -12.13 -0.05 -15.33
CA ASN A 20 -11.96 -1.23 -14.48
C ASN A 20 -10.61 -1.28 -13.76
N ALA A 21 -9.74 -0.28 -13.91
CA ALA A 21 -8.39 -0.29 -13.35
C ALA A 21 -7.94 1.11 -12.96
N GLY A 22 -6.97 1.19 -12.07
CA GLY A 22 -6.19 2.39 -11.81
C GLY A 22 -5.43 2.85 -13.06
N ARG A 23 -4.82 4.02 -13.00
CA ARG A 23 -3.98 4.55 -14.06
C ARG A 23 -2.51 4.26 -13.75
N ILE A 24 -1.77 3.74 -14.72
CA ILE A 24 -0.31 3.59 -14.61
C ILE A 24 0.32 4.91 -15.05
N LEU A 25 1.12 5.49 -14.16
CA LEU A 25 1.82 6.76 -14.37
C LEU A 25 3.29 6.63 -13.97
N PRO A 26 4.22 7.26 -14.69
CA PRO A 26 5.54 7.56 -14.15
C PRO A 26 5.41 8.46 -12.92
N LEU A 27 6.36 8.37 -11.98
CA LEU A 27 6.30 9.18 -10.74
C LEU A 27 6.48 10.69 -11.01
N ASP A 28 7.17 11.05 -12.09
CA ASP A 28 7.37 12.43 -12.53
C ASP A 28 6.22 12.98 -13.41
N ASP A 29 5.18 12.18 -13.69
CA ASP A 29 4.00 12.67 -14.39
C ASP A 29 3.22 13.64 -13.48
N PRO A 30 2.96 14.88 -13.94
CA PRO A 30 2.22 15.87 -13.14
C PRO A 30 0.80 15.44 -12.80
N ASP A 31 0.20 14.53 -13.57
CA ASP A 31 -1.10 13.96 -13.26
C ASP A 31 -1.10 13.11 -11.98
N LEU A 32 0.06 12.65 -11.48
CA LEU A 32 0.16 11.93 -10.19
C LEU A 32 -0.49 12.71 -9.05
N PHE A 33 -0.35 14.03 -9.04
CA PHE A 33 -0.93 14.90 -8.01
C PHE A 33 -2.46 14.97 -8.00
N ARG A 34 -3.13 14.35 -8.96
CA ARG A 34 -4.60 14.19 -8.98
C ARG A 34 -5.06 12.93 -8.26
N TYR A 35 -4.12 12.06 -7.90
CA TYR A 35 -4.40 10.78 -7.24
C TYR A 35 -3.81 10.81 -5.84
N PRO A 36 -4.65 10.72 -4.80
CA PRO A 36 -4.16 10.72 -3.41
C PRO A 36 -3.49 9.41 -3.02
N ILE A 37 -3.77 8.32 -3.76
CA ILE A 37 -3.31 6.98 -3.46
C ILE A 37 -2.62 6.41 -4.70
N ALA A 38 -1.44 5.83 -4.50
CA ALA A 38 -0.71 5.08 -5.50
C ALA A 38 -0.24 3.74 -4.93
N THR A 39 -0.01 2.77 -5.81
CA THR A 39 0.60 1.49 -5.44
C THR A 39 1.81 1.21 -6.31
N ILE A 40 2.83 0.64 -5.72
CA ILE A 40 3.99 0.08 -6.40
C ILE A 40 4.07 -1.42 -6.11
N ILE A 41 4.16 -2.21 -7.18
CA ILE A 41 4.25 -3.66 -7.12
C ILE A 41 5.69 -4.07 -7.44
N GLU A 42 6.20 -5.11 -6.80
CA GLU A 42 7.58 -5.60 -6.95
C GLU A 42 8.66 -4.51 -6.74
N PRO A 43 8.57 -3.68 -5.68
CA PRO A 43 9.51 -2.58 -5.45
C PRO A 43 10.94 -3.05 -5.16
N GLY A 44 11.15 -4.35 -5.01
CA GLY A 44 12.47 -4.94 -4.82
C GLY A 44 13.46 -4.65 -5.94
N TYR A 45 12.96 -4.43 -7.15
CA TYR A 45 13.76 -4.11 -8.34
C TYR A 45 13.64 -2.64 -8.78
N TRP A 46 12.92 -1.84 -8.04
CA TRP A 46 12.65 -0.46 -8.37
C TRP A 46 13.91 0.42 -8.32
N GLN A 47 14.10 1.23 -9.37
CA GLN A 47 15.24 2.15 -9.52
C GLN A 47 14.77 3.47 -10.14
N PRO A 48 14.14 4.36 -9.36
CA PRO A 48 13.65 5.63 -9.87
C PRO A 48 14.80 6.59 -10.21
N SER A 49 14.58 7.43 -11.21
CA SER A 49 15.45 8.56 -11.53
C SER A 49 15.45 9.60 -10.39
N ASP A 50 16.36 10.57 -10.46
CA ASP A 50 16.39 11.64 -9.45
C ASP A 50 15.17 12.57 -9.59
N GLU A 51 14.66 12.74 -10.80
CA GLU A 51 13.42 13.48 -11.09
C GLU A 51 12.21 12.78 -10.49
N GLU A 52 12.08 11.47 -10.68
CA GLU A 52 11.03 10.65 -10.08
C GLU A 52 11.08 10.65 -8.56
N VAL A 53 12.28 10.58 -7.97
CA VAL A 53 12.48 10.69 -6.52
C VAL A 53 12.02 12.04 -5.99
N ALA A 54 12.34 13.13 -6.68
CA ALA A 54 11.92 14.47 -6.29
C ALA A 54 10.40 14.64 -6.39
N ALA A 55 9.78 14.10 -7.43
CA ALA A 55 8.34 14.12 -7.63
C ALA A 55 7.61 13.29 -6.56
N LEU A 56 8.11 12.07 -6.26
CA LEU A 56 7.58 11.23 -5.19
C LEU A 56 7.63 11.96 -3.83
N ARG A 57 8.78 12.58 -3.50
CA ARG A 57 8.90 13.40 -2.30
C ARG A 57 7.83 14.47 -2.24
N ALA A 58 7.68 15.25 -3.30
CA ALA A 58 6.72 16.35 -3.36
C ALA A 58 5.28 15.85 -3.20
N TRP A 59 4.96 14.70 -3.81
CA TRP A 59 3.63 14.09 -3.74
C TRP A 59 3.32 13.56 -2.34
N LEU A 60 4.25 12.83 -1.71
CA LEU A 60 4.10 12.31 -0.35
C LEU A 60 3.89 13.44 0.67
N LEU A 61 4.72 14.51 0.59
CA LEU A 61 4.61 15.67 1.49
C LEU A 61 3.34 16.51 1.28
N LYS A 62 2.64 16.33 0.15
CA LYS A 62 1.33 16.96 -0.11
C LYS A 62 0.13 16.11 0.31
N GLY A 63 0.34 14.99 0.97
CA GLY A 63 -0.73 14.12 1.42
C GLY A 63 -0.89 12.85 0.59
N GLY A 64 0.02 12.55 -0.34
CA GLY A 64 0.03 11.29 -1.07
C GLY A 64 0.24 10.09 -0.14
N PHE A 65 -0.42 8.98 -0.45
CA PHE A 65 -0.30 7.71 0.27
C PHE A 65 0.16 6.62 -0.70
N LEU A 66 1.36 6.07 -0.47
CA LEU A 66 1.93 5.01 -1.29
C LEU A 66 1.76 3.66 -0.61
N ILE A 67 1.32 2.66 -1.36
CA ILE A 67 1.30 1.26 -0.94
C ILE A 67 2.40 0.52 -1.70
N ALA A 68 3.32 -0.11 -0.98
CA ALA A 68 4.35 -1.00 -1.53
C ALA A 68 3.96 -2.45 -1.22
N ASP A 69 3.73 -3.26 -2.25
CA ASP A 69 3.17 -4.60 -2.17
C ASP A 69 3.90 -5.57 -3.10
N ASP A 70 3.69 -6.89 -2.96
CA ASP A 70 4.26 -7.95 -3.78
C ASP A 70 5.80 -7.92 -3.83
N PHE A 71 6.42 -8.04 -2.67
CA PHE A 71 7.87 -8.20 -2.58
C PHE A 71 8.27 -8.91 -1.29
N ARG A 72 9.48 -9.48 -1.27
CA ARG A 72 9.87 -10.38 -0.18
C ARG A 72 11.37 -10.41 0.08
N GLY A 73 11.71 -10.89 1.28
CA GLY A 73 13.08 -11.12 1.69
C GLY A 73 13.90 -9.85 1.90
N ASN A 74 15.09 -10.03 2.48
CA ASN A 74 15.93 -8.93 2.95
C ASN A 74 16.53 -8.07 1.82
N TRP A 75 16.73 -8.66 0.65
CA TRP A 75 17.32 -7.93 -0.47
C TRP A 75 16.34 -6.91 -1.04
N GLU A 76 15.07 -7.31 -1.22
CA GLU A 76 14.05 -6.46 -1.82
C GLU A 76 13.63 -5.32 -0.89
N ILE A 77 13.44 -5.61 0.42
CA ILE A 77 13.18 -4.54 1.40
C ILE A 77 14.35 -3.56 1.50
N SER A 78 15.60 -4.04 1.41
CA SER A 78 16.77 -3.16 1.44
C SER A 78 16.84 -2.25 0.22
N ASN A 79 16.41 -2.73 -0.95
CA ASN A 79 16.29 -1.87 -2.13
C ASN A 79 15.21 -0.81 -1.94
N LEU A 80 13.99 -1.23 -1.58
CA LEU A 80 12.88 -0.30 -1.33
C LEU A 80 13.28 0.79 -0.32
N GLN A 81 13.84 0.39 0.82
CA GLN A 81 14.32 1.32 1.85
C GLN A 81 15.30 2.35 1.28
N ARG A 82 16.30 1.88 0.53
CA ARG A 82 17.29 2.78 -0.07
C ARG A 82 16.65 3.80 -1.01
N GLN A 83 15.66 3.40 -1.82
CA GLN A 83 15.00 4.34 -2.74
C GLN A 83 14.07 5.31 -2.01
N LEU A 84 13.32 4.83 -1.01
CA LEU A 84 12.46 5.70 -0.19
C LEU A 84 13.27 6.74 0.59
N LEU A 85 14.44 6.37 1.12
CA LEU A 85 15.32 7.31 1.83
C LEU A 85 15.99 8.34 0.91
N ARG A 86 16.04 8.12 -0.41
CA ARG A 86 16.40 9.20 -1.35
C ARG A 86 15.29 10.26 -1.41
N ALA A 87 14.02 9.84 -1.36
CA ALA A 87 12.90 10.77 -1.34
C ALA A 87 12.72 11.44 0.02
N LEU A 88 12.87 10.71 1.10
CA LEU A 88 12.61 11.13 2.48
C LEU A 88 13.82 10.83 3.39
N PRO A 89 14.95 11.57 3.25
CA PRO A 89 16.23 11.24 3.90
C PRO A 89 16.20 11.33 5.43
N ASP A 90 15.27 12.11 5.98
CA ASP A 90 15.12 12.32 7.42
C ASP A 90 14.10 11.36 8.07
N HIS A 91 13.57 10.42 7.28
CA HIS A 91 12.60 9.44 7.74
C HIS A 91 13.24 8.04 7.85
N PHE A 92 12.60 7.15 8.60
CA PHE A 92 13.01 5.75 8.69
C PHE A 92 11.79 4.84 8.72
N ILE A 93 11.97 3.62 8.18
CA ILE A 93 10.90 2.61 8.17
C ILE A 93 10.72 2.08 9.59
N GLN A 94 9.47 2.00 10.03
CA GLN A 94 9.06 1.53 11.34
C GLN A 94 7.98 0.47 11.22
N TYR A 95 7.84 -0.39 12.21
CA TYR A 95 6.69 -1.30 12.28
C TYR A 95 5.41 -0.50 12.52
N VAL A 96 4.35 -0.88 11.80
CA VAL A 96 3.00 -0.41 12.08
C VAL A 96 2.46 -1.25 13.22
N PRO A 97 2.07 -0.67 14.37
CA PRO A 97 1.47 -1.43 15.47
C PRO A 97 0.22 -2.19 15.04
N ASP A 98 0.01 -3.39 15.56
CA ASP A 98 -1.13 -4.24 15.18
C ASP A 98 -2.48 -3.60 15.54
N ASP A 99 -2.51 -2.70 16.52
CA ASP A 99 -3.67 -1.91 16.93
C ASP A 99 -3.78 -0.53 16.25
N HIS A 100 -2.89 -0.24 15.29
CA HIS A 100 -2.93 1.02 14.55
C HIS A 100 -4.25 1.17 13.80
N GLU A 101 -4.78 2.39 13.74
CA GLU A 101 -6.08 2.70 13.14
C GLU A 101 -6.20 2.30 11.66
N ILE A 102 -5.10 2.17 10.92
CA ILE A 102 -5.12 1.68 9.54
C ILE A 102 -5.74 0.28 9.43
N PHE A 103 -5.65 -0.54 10.47
CA PHE A 103 -6.23 -1.87 10.50
C PHE A 103 -7.69 -1.88 10.98
N ASN A 104 -8.25 -0.70 11.31
CA ASN A 104 -9.65 -0.59 11.72
C ASN A 104 -10.38 0.64 11.15
N SER A 105 -9.83 1.27 10.11
CA SER A 105 -10.40 2.48 9.50
C SER A 105 -11.80 2.29 8.93
N PHE A 106 -12.16 1.07 8.52
CA PHE A 106 -13.49 0.69 8.04
C PHE A 106 -13.88 -0.72 8.52
N PHE A 107 -13.04 -1.71 8.29
CA PHE A 107 -13.18 -3.06 8.83
C PHE A 107 -12.26 -3.24 10.02
N TYR A 108 -12.71 -3.96 11.04
CA TYR A 108 -11.86 -4.34 12.15
C TYR A 108 -11.08 -5.61 11.78
N ILE A 109 -9.76 -5.49 11.67
CA ILE A 109 -8.83 -6.60 11.47
C ILE A 109 -8.20 -6.91 12.82
N GLU A 110 -8.59 -8.03 13.42
CA GLU A 110 -8.19 -8.41 14.78
C GLU A 110 -6.70 -8.74 14.88
N ASP A 111 -6.16 -9.45 13.90
CA ASP A 111 -4.75 -9.85 13.84
C ASP A 111 -4.23 -9.64 12.41
N PRO A 112 -3.60 -8.49 12.14
CA PRO A 112 -3.06 -8.22 10.80
C PRO A 112 -2.04 -9.24 10.31
N LEU A 113 -1.35 -9.93 11.22
CA LEU A 113 -0.33 -10.92 10.89
C LEU A 113 -0.90 -12.30 10.57
N ALA A 114 -2.20 -12.53 10.80
CA ALA A 114 -2.86 -13.81 10.52
C ALA A 114 -3.04 -14.07 9.02
N LEU A 115 -3.12 -13.04 8.18
CA LEU A 115 -3.27 -13.21 6.74
C LEU A 115 -2.01 -13.83 6.12
N VAL A 116 -2.14 -15.08 5.69
CA VAL A 116 -1.03 -15.85 5.11
C VAL A 116 -0.64 -15.24 3.75
N PRO A 117 0.65 -15.01 3.48
CA PRO A 117 1.10 -14.56 2.16
C PRO A 117 0.82 -15.62 1.06
N PRO A 118 0.39 -15.23 -0.16
CA PRO A 118 0.00 -16.18 -1.20
C PRO A 118 1.15 -17.08 -1.68
N TYR A 119 2.39 -16.59 -1.64
CA TYR A 119 3.59 -17.32 -2.08
C TYR A 119 4.60 -17.50 -0.96
N GLY A 120 4.26 -17.11 0.27
CA GLY A 120 5.25 -16.87 1.30
C GLY A 120 5.58 -18.10 2.13
N TYR A 121 6.86 -18.26 2.38
CA TYR A 121 7.39 -19.08 3.45
C TYR A 121 7.76 -18.25 4.67
N GLU A 122 7.87 -16.94 4.52
CA GLU A 122 8.18 -15.99 5.59
C GLU A 122 6.90 -15.24 6.00
N PRO A 123 6.72 -14.94 7.29
CA PRO A 123 5.53 -14.23 7.76
C PRO A 123 5.49 -12.80 7.19
N ALA A 124 4.29 -12.34 6.88
CA ALA A 124 4.03 -10.97 6.50
C ALA A 124 4.46 -10.00 7.61
N GLN A 125 4.91 -8.82 7.23
CA GLN A 125 5.20 -7.73 8.15
C GLN A 125 4.69 -6.41 7.56
N TYR A 126 4.05 -5.62 8.39
CA TYR A 126 3.49 -4.33 8.02
C TYR A 126 4.37 -3.22 8.57
N LEU A 127 4.97 -2.48 7.65
CA LEU A 127 5.90 -1.39 7.97
C LEU A 127 5.38 -0.09 7.37
N GLY A 128 5.88 1.04 7.88
CA GLY A 128 5.47 2.36 7.40
C GLY A 128 6.57 3.40 7.46
N LEU A 129 6.42 4.42 6.61
CA LEU A 129 7.05 5.72 6.80
C LEU A 129 5.98 6.67 7.32
N PHE A 130 6.23 7.21 8.51
CA PHE A 130 5.30 8.10 9.21
C PHE A 130 5.73 9.55 9.06
N GLU A 131 4.77 10.45 8.95
CA GLU A 131 5.01 11.89 9.02
C GLU A 131 5.69 12.23 10.36
N ASP A 132 6.73 13.03 10.30
CA ASP A 132 7.58 13.40 11.44
C ASP A 132 8.20 12.19 12.19
N ASN A 133 8.20 11.00 11.61
CA ASN A 133 8.57 9.73 12.24
C ASN A 133 7.77 9.38 13.52
N ASP A 134 6.59 9.97 13.67
CA ASP A 134 5.70 9.76 14.81
C ASP A 134 4.71 8.63 14.52
N VAL A 135 4.96 7.46 15.10
CA VAL A 135 4.12 6.27 14.92
C VAL A 135 2.75 6.42 15.57
N GLU A 136 2.67 7.23 16.64
CA GLU A 136 1.41 7.35 17.40
C GLU A 136 0.45 8.38 16.80
N ASN A 137 0.98 9.48 16.23
CA ASN A 137 0.15 10.60 15.78
C ASN A 137 0.43 11.02 14.34
N GLY A 138 1.53 10.56 13.75
CA GLY A 138 1.91 10.90 12.38
C GLY A 138 1.14 10.05 11.37
N ARG A 139 0.69 10.70 10.30
CA ARG A 139 0.08 10.00 9.16
C ARG A 139 1.07 9.01 8.54
N ILE A 140 0.63 7.81 8.18
CA ILE A 140 1.40 6.91 7.32
C ILE A 140 1.45 7.52 5.91
N MET A 141 2.65 7.84 5.45
CA MET A 141 2.88 8.31 4.08
C MET A 141 3.13 7.14 3.11
N VAL A 142 3.81 6.11 3.59
CA VAL A 142 4.08 4.88 2.81
C VAL A 142 3.73 3.68 3.66
N MET A 143 2.78 2.88 3.20
CA MET A 143 2.44 1.58 3.76
C MET A 143 3.22 0.50 3.02
N ILE A 144 3.90 -0.39 3.75
CA ILE A 144 4.82 -1.38 3.22
C ILE A 144 4.37 -2.77 3.67
N ASN A 145 3.89 -3.57 2.74
CA ASN A 145 3.46 -4.95 2.96
C ASN A 145 4.65 -5.90 2.67
N TRP A 146 5.60 -5.98 3.58
CA TRP A 146 6.78 -6.81 3.39
C TRP A 146 6.46 -8.30 3.57
N ASN A 147 6.94 -9.14 2.66
CA ASN A 147 6.63 -10.57 2.54
C ASN A 147 5.11 -10.83 2.33
N GLN A 148 4.41 -9.90 1.71
CA GLN A 148 2.98 -10.02 1.44
C GLN A 148 2.69 -9.62 -0.02
N ASP A 149 1.55 -10.09 -0.52
CA ASP A 149 0.99 -9.73 -1.82
C ASP A 149 -0.54 -9.71 -1.71
N LEU A 150 -1.06 -8.57 -1.26
CA LEU A 150 -2.50 -8.38 -1.14
C LEU A 150 -3.18 -8.33 -2.51
N GLN A 151 -2.47 -7.82 -3.52
CA GLN A 151 -3.02 -7.63 -4.85
C GLN A 151 -3.24 -8.95 -5.58
N GLU A 152 -2.44 -9.96 -5.31
CA GLU A 152 -2.63 -11.31 -5.83
C GLU A 152 -3.98 -11.89 -5.38
N TYR A 153 -4.35 -11.69 -4.12
CA TYR A 153 -5.67 -12.10 -3.63
C TYR A 153 -6.81 -11.36 -4.32
N TRP A 154 -6.64 -10.06 -4.64
CA TRP A 154 -7.67 -9.29 -5.33
C TRP A 154 -7.80 -9.67 -6.80
N GLU A 155 -6.67 -9.94 -7.46
CA GLU A 155 -6.63 -10.27 -8.88
C GLU A 155 -7.34 -11.59 -9.16
N PHE A 156 -7.06 -12.61 -8.37
CA PHE A 156 -7.54 -13.97 -8.60
C PHE A 156 -8.74 -14.39 -7.73
N SER A 157 -9.37 -13.45 -7.04
CA SER A 157 -10.48 -13.73 -6.11
C SER A 157 -11.70 -14.39 -6.76
N ASP A 158 -11.96 -14.14 -8.06
CA ASP A 158 -13.07 -14.72 -8.82
C ASP A 158 -12.69 -15.98 -9.59
N MET A 159 -11.42 -16.39 -9.53
CA MET A 159 -10.94 -17.58 -10.24
C MET A 159 -10.85 -18.84 -9.36
N GLY A 160 -11.04 -18.70 -8.05
CA GLY A 160 -10.97 -19.81 -7.09
C GLY A 160 -9.57 -20.36 -6.85
N TYR A 161 -8.54 -19.58 -7.13
CA TYR A 161 -7.15 -19.96 -6.80
C TYR A 161 -6.88 -19.95 -5.30
N TYR A 162 -7.46 -19.00 -4.60
CA TYR A 162 -7.30 -18.83 -3.16
C TYR A 162 -8.59 -19.11 -2.41
N PRO A 163 -8.52 -19.55 -1.16
CA PRO A 163 -9.67 -19.60 -0.27
C PRO A 163 -10.36 -18.24 -0.18
N ILE A 164 -11.69 -18.27 -0.18
CA ILE A 164 -12.51 -17.05 -0.23
C ILE A 164 -12.35 -16.18 1.03
N ASP A 165 -12.10 -16.80 2.17
CA ASP A 165 -11.84 -16.13 3.44
C ASP A 165 -10.54 -15.31 3.39
N LEU A 166 -9.45 -15.84 2.83
CA LEU A 166 -8.20 -15.11 2.65
C LEU A 166 -8.37 -13.94 1.66
N SER A 167 -9.08 -14.16 0.54
CA SER A 167 -9.37 -13.08 -0.41
C SER A 167 -10.23 -11.99 0.22
N ASN A 168 -11.21 -12.35 1.04
CA ASN A 168 -12.04 -11.38 1.75
C ASN A 168 -11.23 -10.58 2.76
N GLU A 169 -10.33 -11.23 3.50
CA GLU A 169 -9.44 -10.56 4.45
C GLU A 169 -8.52 -9.58 3.73
N ALA A 170 -7.89 -9.99 2.64
CA ALA A 170 -7.06 -9.09 1.82
C ALA A 170 -7.86 -7.88 1.29
N TYR A 171 -9.14 -8.04 0.93
CA TYR A 171 -10.01 -6.91 0.59
C TYR A 171 -10.25 -5.97 1.76
N GLN A 172 -10.36 -6.47 3.00
CA GLN A 172 -10.50 -5.63 4.18
C GLN A 172 -9.28 -4.73 4.37
N PHE A 173 -8.07 -5.25 4.18
CA PHE A 173 -6.85 -4.45 4.17
C PHE A 173 -6.91 -3.34 3.12
N GLY A 174 -7.22 -3.68 1.87
CA GLY A 174 -7.26 -2.69 0.79
C GLY A 174 -8.30 -1.58 1.02
N VAL A 175 -9.49 -1.95 1.53
CA VAL A 175 -10.53 -0.96 1.87
C VAL A 175 -10.08 -0.08 3.03
N ASN A 176 -9.48 -0.65 4.06
CA ASN A 176 -8.94 0.10 5.19
C ASN A 176 -7.86 1.09 4.75
N TYR A 177 -6.92 0.67 3.90
CA TYR A 177 -5.87 1.55 3.35
C TYR A 177 -6.47 2.72 2.57
N LEU A 178 -7.50 2.44 1.76
CA LEU A 178 -8.18 3.49 1.00
C LEU A 178 -8.86 4.51 1.94
N ILE A 179 -9.63 4.03 2.92
CA ILE A 179 -10.35 4.91 3.86
C ILE A 179 -9.36 5.70 4.70
N TYR A 180 -8.31 5.04 5.24
CA TYR A 180 -7.24 5.72 5.98
C TYR A 180 -6.63 6.85 5.16
N ALA A 181 -6.20 6.57 3.94
CA ALA A 181 -5.57 7.56 3.06
C ALA A 181 -6.49 8.73 2.67
N MET A 182 -7.80 8.56 2.73
CA MET A 182 -8.77 9.61 2.43
C MET A 182 -9.18 10.44 3.65
N THR A 183 -8.83 9.99 4.85
CA THR A 183 -9.24 10.63 6.11
C THR A 183 -8.06 11.23 6.89
N HIS A 184 -6.84 10.95 6.48
CA HIS A 184 -5.57 11.42 7.04
C HIS A 184 -4.69 12.04 5.96
#